data_ca5abdca3ce1806f010c7afa882f29b6
#
_entry.id   ca5abdca3ce1806f010c7afa882f29b6
#
_cell.length_a   1.000
_cell.length_b   1.000
_cell.length_c   1.000
_cell.angle_alpha   90.00
_cell.angle_beta   90.00
_cell.angle_gamma   90.00
#
_symmetry.space_group_name_H-M   'P 1'
#
loop_
_entity.id
_entity.type
_entity.pdbx_description
1 polymer ?
#
loop_
_entity_poly.entity_id
_entity_poly.type
_entity_poly.pdbx_seq_one_letter_code
_entity_poly.pdbx_strand_id
1 'polypeptide(L)'
;MKKPLLVSFLLLTLILGACGGGSLEGEEVTITGALIGVEQDLFRAAFDSFTEETGIVVSYTGSDNFEQEIQIQMESGDTPDFALWPQPGAVVDAANRGYLIPMADLDIDVEDYKNNYSSYLVGLGEVDGVVYGGAASVNLKSLVWYQPDEFAARGYTVPETWDEMIALADQIVADGMNPFCFGMYSNGASGWLATDWMEDIMLRTGNGTESYDQWVTNELAMTDPIVKNAATLLSQIMHTENYVVGGTDAIVSTFFGNAQDPMFSKDANGNPGCFMHRQASFITAFWPEGENEFAGSKTTVFPFPVIDASLPKAALGAGDMWGAFNDRDATKAVAEYMLSVEFFDSIAASPDNSRLSAHASYPAANYNSDLYKEFGQIVSDALSANAFRFDASDLMPPEVGAGSFWKEMMNLAVEGPGYVDTALDNIQKSWP
;
A
#
# COMPACT_ATOMS: atom_id res chain seq x y z
N MET A 1 -52.82 28.42 35.64
CA MET A 1 -53.08 26.97 35.45
C MET A 1 -52.30 26.53 34.24
N LYS A 2 -51.11 25.93 34.44
CA LYS A 2 -50.24 25.39 33.35
C LYS A 2 -50.43 23.87 33.34
N LYS A 3 -50.87 23.31 32.22
CA LYS A 3 -50.99 21.87 32.01
C LYS A 3 -49.61 21.30 31.65
N PRO A 4 -49.18 20.15 32.20
CA PRO A 4 -47.99 19.48 31.78
C PRO A 4 -48.27 18.66 30.50
N LEU A 5 -47.36 18.78 29.52
CA LEU A 5 -47.32 17.97 28.33
C LEU A 5 -46.67 16.62 28.72
N LEU A 6 -47.43 15.54 28.60
CA LEU A 6 -46.90 14.17 28.70
C LEU A 6 -46.27 13.83 27.36
N VAL A 7 -44.94 13.65 27.35
CA VAL A 7 -44.22 13.05 26.23
C VAL A 7 -44.23 11.53 26.48
N SER A 8 -45.02 10.82 25.69
CA SER A 8 -45.00 9.37 25.63
C SER A 8 -43.76 8.91 24.87
N PHE A 9 -42.80 8.35 25.58
CA PHE A 9 -41.74 7.54 25.00
C PHE A 9 -42.35 6.23 24.50
N LEU A 10 -42.42 6.07 23.18
CA LEU A 10 -42.74 4.79 22.56
C LEU A 10 -41.43 3.96 22.57
N LEU A 11 -41.33 3.01 23.52
CA LEU A 11 -40.35 1.94 23.42
C LEU A 11 -40.73 1.06 22.22
N LEU A 12 -39.96 1.18 21.14
CA LEU A 12 -39.99 0.23 20.02
C LEU A 12 -39.16 -0.99 20.46
N THR A 13 -39.83 -1.98 21.05
CA THR A 13 -39.23 -3.32 21.24
C THR A 13 -39.11 -3.97 19.85
N LEU A 14 -37.91 -3.97 19.27
CA LEU A 14 -37.56 -4.85 18.18
C LEU A 14 -37.65 -6.29 18.72
N ILE A 15 -38.67 -7.01 18.31
CA ILE A 15 -38.73 -8.46 18.43
C ILE A 15 -37.78 -9.02 17.41
N LEU A 16 -36.56 -9.34 17.81
CA LEU A 16 -35.64 -10.20 17.04
C LEU A 16 -36.32 -11.56 16.93
N GLY A 17 -36.79 -11.88 15.72
CA GLY A 17 -37.25 -13.20 15.38
C GLY A 17 -36.07 -14.18 15.47
N ALA A 18 -36.14 -15.05 16.49
CA ALA A 18 -35.24 -16.18 16.62
C ALA A 18 -35.49 -17.15 15.46
N CYS A 19 -34.76 -16.97 14.35
CA CYS A 19 -34.44 -18.06 13.44
C CYS A 19 -33.20 -18.74 14.02
N GLY A 20 -33.25 -20.05 14.24
CA GLY A 20 -32.30 -20.88 14.97
C GLY A 20 -30.88 -20.91 14.39
N GLY A 21 -30.11 -19.85 14.60
CA GLY A 21 -28.65 -19.83 14.54
C GLY A 21 -28.14 -19.83 15.96
N GLY A 22 -27.13 -20.65 16.28
CA GLY A 22 -26.41 -20.60 17.55
C GLY A 22 -25.85 -19.20 17.78
N SER A 23 -25.67 -18.78 19.05
CA SER A 23 -24.93 -17.55 19.37
C SER A 23 -23.51 -17.65 18.84
N LEU A 24 -23.03 -16.65 18.11
CA LEU A 24 -21.63 -16.55 17.65
C LEU A 24 -20.72 -15.98 18.77
N GLU A 25 -21.27 -15.70 19.94
CA GLU A 25 -20.55 -15.18 21.10
C GLU A 25 -19.44 -16.15 21.54
N GLY A 26 -18.20 -15.66 21.56
CA GLY A 26 -17.02 -16.44 21.91
C GLY A 26 -16.39 -17.23 20.74
N GLU A 27 -16.95 -17.16 19.52
CA GLU A 27 -16.29 -17.66 18.32
C GLU A 27 -15.04 -16.81 18.03
N GLU A 28 -13.95 -17.47 17.63
CA GLU A 28 -12.72 -16.82 17.25
C GLU A 28 -12.55 -16.85 15.73
N VAL A 29 -12.14 -15.68 15.15
CA VAL A 29 -11.77 -15.53 13.75
C VAL A 29 -10.32 -15.04 13.69
N THR A 30 -9.49 -15.78 12.96
CA THR A 30 -8.06 -15.53 12.83
C THR A 30 -7.73 -14.89 11.50
N ILE A 31 -6.92 -13.83 11.52
CA ILE A 31 -6.43 -13.14 10.33
C ILE A 31 -4.92 -13.06 10.41
N THR A 32 -4.20 -13.36 9.32
CA THR A 32 -2.76 -13.11 9.21
C THR A 32 -2.46 -12.17 8.04
N GLY A 33 -1.38 -11.40 8.15
CA GLY A 33 -1.04 -10.43 7.08
C GLY A 33 0.32 -9.78 7.28
N ALA A 34 0.64 -8.84 6.41
CA ALA A 34 1.92 -8.13 6.42
C ALA A 34 1.96 -6.87 7.32
N LEU A 35 0.83 -6.44 7.90
CA LEU A 35 0.79 -5.25 8.77
C LEU A 35 1.48 -5.55 10.10
N ILE A 36 2.48 -4.75 10.45
CA ILE A 36 3.26 -4.87 11.69
C ILE A 36 3.26 -3.58 12.50
N GLY A 37 3.68 -3.64 13.77
CA GLY A 37 3.82 -2.45 14.61
C GLY A 37 2.51 -1.68 14.76
N VAL A 38 2.56 -0.37 14.56
CA VAL A 38 1.40 0.55 14.71
C VAL A 38 0.26 0.16 13.77
N GLU A 39 0.54 -0.23 12.53
CA GLU A 39 -0.50 -0.65 11.58
C GLU A 39 -1.24 -1.90 12.04
N GLN A 40 -0.53 -2.88 12.62
CA GLN A 40 -1.13 -4.06 13.23
C GLN A 40 -2.07 -3.69 14.39
N ASP A 41 -1.62 -2.78 15.26
CA ASP A 41 -2.42 -2.38 16.43
C ASP A 41 -3.68 -1.62 16.00
N LEU A 42 -3.60 -0.77 14.99
CA LEU A 42 -4.75 -0.09 14.39
C LEU A 42 -5.74 -1.06 13.74
N PHE A 43 -5.22 -2.04 12.98
CA PHE A 43 -6.07 -3.05 12.35
C PHE A 43 -6.79 -3.91 13.39
N ARG A 44 -6.14 -4.27 14.49
CA ARG A 44 -6.77 -4.99 15.61
C ARG A 44 -7.87 -4.13 16.26
N ALA A 45 -7.56 -2.88 16.56
CA ALA A 45 -8.51 -1.97 17.21
C ALA A 45 -9.75 -1.69 16.35
N ALA A 46 -9.66 -1.84 15.04
CA ALA A 46 -10.79 -1.70 14.13
C ALA A 46 -11.92 -2.72 14.38
N PHE A 47 -11.63 -3.83 15.06
CA PHE A 47 -12.62 -4.85 15.42
C PHE A 47 -13.20 -4.71 16.83
N ASP A 48 -12.76 -3.73 17.64
CA ASP A 48 -13.20 -3.62 19.03
C ASP A 48 -14.72 -3.44 19.13
N SER A 49 -15.31 -2.51 18.36
CA SER A 49 -16.76 -2.27 18.34
C SER A 49 -17.54 -3.48 17.80
N PHE A 50 -17.03 -4.14 16.78
CA PHE A 50 -17.62 -5.35 16.22
C PHE A 50 -17.64 -6.49 17.25
N THR A 51 -16.53 -6.67 17.99
CA THR A 51 -16.45 -7.67 19.08
C THR A 51 -17.41 -7.35 20.21
N GLU A 52 -17.56 -6.07 20.59
CA GLU A 52 -18.52 -5.65 21.62
C GLU A 52 -19.98 -5.92 21.20
N GLU A 53 -20.31 -5.77 19.91
CA GLU A 53 -21.67 -5.96 19.41
C GLU A 53 -22.03 -7.43 19.18
N THR A 54 -21.10 -8.21 18.66
CA THR A 54 -21.36 -9.58 18.18
C THR A 54 -20.90 -10.66 19.14
N GLY A 55 -19.92 -10.37 20.00
CA GLY A 55 -19.22 -11.33 20.83
C GLY A 55 -18.18 -12.18 20.07
N ILE A 56 -18.01 -11.97 18.74
CA ILE A 56 -16.97 -12.63 17.94
C ILE A 56 -15.63 -11.98 18.25
N VAL A 57 -14.61 -12.79 18.58
CA VAL A 57 -13.24 -12.32 18.84
C VAL A 57 -12.42 -12.41 17.57
N VAL A 58 -11.91 -11.27 17.09
CA VAL A 58 -11.04 -11.24 15.91
C VAL A 58 -9.59 -11.09 16.33
N SER A 59 -8.76 -12.05 15.92
CA SER A 59 -7.32 -12.08 16.20
C SER A 59 -6.53 -11.80 14.93
N TYR A 60 -5.76 -10.71 14.87
CA TYR A 60 -4.84 -10.45 13.78
C TYR A 60 -3.38 -10.71 14.20
N THR A 61 -2.61 -11.39 13.35
CA THR A 61 -1.17 -11.61 13.52
C THR A 61 -0.43 -11.10 12.28
N GLY A 62 0.41 -10.09 12.49
CA GLY A 62 1.28 -9.55 11.45
C GLY A 62 2.65 -10.22 11.44
N SER A 63 3.22 -10.41 10.25
CA SER A 63 4.57 -10.95 10.07
C SER A 63 5.29 -10.23 8.93
N ASP A 64 6.58 -9.93 9.13
CA ASP A 64 7.48 -9.41 8.11
C ASP A 64 8.03 -10.50 7.16
N ASN A 65 7.60 -11.76 7.35
CA ASN A 65 7.83 -12.90 6.47
C ASN A 65 6.49 -13.49 5.96
N PHE A 66 5.41 -12.71 6.01
CA PHE A 66 4.05 -13.15 5.74
C PHE A 66 3.92 -13.89 4.40
N GLU A 67 4.54 -13.39 3.32
CA GLU A 67 4.43 -13.99 1.98
C GLU A 67 4.91 -15.45 1.94
N GLN A 68 5.94 -15.78 2.72
CA GLN A 68 6.45 -17.14 2.82
C GLN A 68 5.61 -18.01 3.78
N GLU A 69 5.19 -17.44 4.89
CA GLU A 69 4.44 -18.15 5.93
C GLU A 69 3.06 -18.56 5.43
N ILE A 70 2.34 -17.69 4.73
CA ILE A 70 1.01 -18.00 4.20
C ILE A 70 1.06 -19.09 3.12
N GLN A 71 2.10 -19.16 2.30
CA GLN A 71 2.30 -20.25 1.34
C GLN A 71 2.45 -21.60 2.06
N ILE A 72 3.26 -21.65 3.12
CA ILE A 72 3.45 -22.86 3.93
C ILE A 72 2.12 -23.29 4.58
N GLN A 73 1.35 -22.35 5.12
CA GLN A 73 0.05 -22.61 5.74
C GLN A 73 -0.96 -23.17 4.71
N MET A 74 -1.03 -22.57 3.50
CA MET A 74 -1.87 -23.08 2.41
C MET A 74 -1.48 -24.50 2.01
N GLU A 75 -0.19 -24.80 1.86
CA GLU A 75 0.30 -26.12 1.47
C GLU A 75 0.09 -27.19 2.55
N SER A 76 0.20 -26.81 3.83
CA SER A 76 -0.02 -27.72 4.96
C SER A 76 -1.50 -27.93 5.30
N GLY A 77 -2.38 -27.04 4.84
CA GLY A 77 -3.81 -27.03 5.19
C GLY A 77 -4.09 -26.47 6.59
N ASP A 78 -3.12 -25.79 7.21
CA ASP A 78 -3.25 -25.10 8.51
C ASP A 78 -3.42 -23.60 8.30
N THR A 79 -4.47 -23.23 7.57
CA THR A 79 -4.77 -21.84 7.19
C THR A 79 -5.50 -21.08 8.29
N PRO A 80 -5.29 -19.75 8.41
CA PRO A 80 -6.17 -18.88 9.19
C PRO A 80 -7.58 -18.84 8.59
N ASP A 81 -8.50 -18.10 9.21
CA ASP A 81 -9.79 -17.82 8.56
C ASP A 81 -9.66 -16.84 7.40
N PHE A 82 -8.78 -15.85 7.54
CA PHE A 82 -8.42 -14.91 6.49
C PHE A 82 -6.92 -14.70 6.40
N ALA A 83 -6.46 -14.40 5.20
CA ALA A 83 -5.20 -13.69 5.03
C ALA A 83 -5.44 -12.30 4.43
N LEU A 84 -4.58 -11.35 4.80
CA LEU A 84 -4.57 -9.97 4.33
C LEU A 84 -3.29 -9.74 3.53
N TRP A 85 -3.41 -9.74 2.21
CA TRP A 85 -2.28 -9.62 1.29
C TRP A 85 -2.12 -8.20 0.74
N PRO A 86 -0.92 -7.64 0.75
CA PRO A 86 -0.62 -6.46 -0.08
C PRO A 86 -0.51 -6.80 -1.57
N GLN A 87 -0.43 -8.09 -1.94
CA GLN A 87 -0.26 -8.55 -3.33
C GLN A 87 -1.55 -9.15 -3.90
N PRO A 88 -2.34 -8.42 -4.73
CA PRO A 88 -3.50 -9.00 -5.43
C PRO A 88 -3.15 -10.21 -6.29
N GLY A 89 -1.96 -10.24 -6.91
CA GLY A 89 -1.47 -11.41 -7.65
C GLY A 89 -1.40 -12.69 -6.82
N ALA A 90 -1.07 -12.58 -5.53
CA ALA A 90 -1.08 -13.72 -4.61
C ALA A 90 -2.52 -14.16 -4.25
N VAL A 91 -3.46 -13.23 -4.16
CA VAL A 91 -4.90 -13.55 -3.99
C VAL A 91 -5.41 -14.34 -5.21
N VAL A 92 -5.08 -13.88 -6.41
CA VAL A 92 -5.43 -14.55 -7.68
C VAL A 92 -4.81 -15.96 -7.75
N ASP A 93 -3.53 -16.12 -7.39
CA ASP A 93 -2.87 -17.42 -7.32
C ASP A 93 -3.55 -18.35 -6.32
N ALA A 94 -3.83 -17.88 -5.10
CA ALA A 94 -4.51 -18.67 -4.08
C ALA A 94 -5.91 -19.10 -4.51
N ALA A 95 -6.67 -18.23 -5.18
CA ALA A 95 -7.98 -18.54 -5.75
C ALA A 95 -7.89 -19.59 -6.86
N ASN A 96 -6.96 -19.44 -7.82
CA ASN A 96 -6.72 -20.40 -8.90
C ASN A 96 -6.33 -21.79 -8.39
N ARG A 97 -5.62 -21.86 -7.28
CA ARG A 97 -5.23 -23.10 -6.61
C ARG A 97 -6.34 -23.69 -5.74
N GLY A 98 -7.49 -23.00 -5.64
CA GLY A 98 -8.69 -23.49 -4.93
C GLY A 98 -8.58 -23.39 -3.40
N TYR A 99 -7.74 -22.51 -2.87
CA TYR A 99 -7.62 -22.27 -1.44
C TYR A 99 -8.68 -21.29 -0.90
N LEU A 100 -9.14 -20.34 -1.71
CA LEU A 100 -10.04 -19.29 -1.27
C LEU A 100 -11.51 -19.63 -1.54
N ILE A 101 -12.36 -19.14 -0.64
CA ILE A 101 -13.81 -19.19 -0.76
C ILE A 101 -14.30 -18.03 -1.63
N PRO A 102 -15.17 -18.26 -2.65
CA PRO A 102 -15.83 -17.19 -3.37
C PRO A 102 -16.57 -16.25 -2.44
N MET A 103 -16.49 -14.94 -2.70
CA MET A 103 -17.17 -13.92 -1.87
C MET A 103 -18.69 -14.17 -1.78
N ALA A 104 -19.33 -14.67 -2.84
CA ALA A 104 -20.75 -15.03 -2.84
C ALA A 104 -21.09 -16.16 -1.86
N ASP A 105 -20.15 -17.07 -1.56
CA ASP A 105 -20.35 -18.17 -0.60
C ASP A 105 -20.16 -17.71 0.85
N LEU A 106 -19.67 -16.47 1.05
CA LEU A 106 -19.61 -15.79 2.34
C LEU A 106 -20.89 -15.00 2.66
N ASP A 107 -22.00 -15.25 1.94
CA ASP A 107 -23.27 -14.54 2.04
C ASP A 107 -23.19 -13.02 1.74
N ILE A 108 -22.10 -12.57 1.08
CA ILE A 108 -21.92 -11.19 0.67
C ILE A 108 -22.68 -10.92 -0.62
N ASP A 109 -23.44 -9.81 -0.66
CA ASP A 109 -24.02 -9.29 -1.90
C ASP A 109 -22.89 -8.72 -2.78
N VAL A 110 -22.41 -9.52 -3.72
CA VAL A 110 -21.33 -9.16 -4.65
C VAL A 110 -21.69 -7.96 -5.52
N GLU A 111 -22.98 -7.75 -5.84
CA GLU A 111 -23.41 -6.58 -6.61
C GLU A 111 -23.36 -5.32 -5.75
N ASP A 112 -23.68 -5.42 -4.45
CA ASP A 112 -23.50 -4.29 -3.52
C ASP A 112 -22.01 -3.96 -3.34
N TYR A 113 -21.14 -4.98 -3.19
CA TYR A 113 -19.68 -4.78 -3.19
C TYR A 113 -19.21 -4.06 -4.46
N LYS A 114 -19.63 -4.49 -5.66
CA LYS A 114 -19.29 -3.85 -6.93
C LYS A 114 -19.80 -2.41 -7.05
N ASN A 115 -20.91 -2.08 -6.40
CA ASN A 115 -21.45 -0.71 -6.39
C ASN A 115 -20.70 0.22 -5.43
N ASN A 116 -20.13 -0.32 -4.36
CA ASN A 116 -19.44 0.43 -3.31
C ASN A 116 -17.92 0.55 -3.51
N TYR A 117 -17.34 -0.22 -4.44
CA TYR A 117 -15.92 -0.21 -4.74
C TYR A 117 -15.68 0.11 -6.23
N SER A 118 -14.51 0.67 -6.56
CA SER A 118 -14.20 0.90 -7.97
C SER A 118 -14.06 -0.43 -8.72
N SER A 119 -14.50 -0.46 -9.99
CA SER A 119 -14.38 -1.65 -10.83
C SER A 119 -12.92 -2.12 -10.97
N TYR A 120 -11.96 -1.19 -10.88
CA TYR A 120 -10.53 -1.51 -10.88
C TYR A 120 -10.16 -2.35 -9.65
N LEU A 121 -10.51 -1.88 -8.44
CA LEU A 121 -10.19 -2.61 -7.19
C LEU A 121 -10.94 -3.95 -7.09
N VAL A 122 -12.20 -4.01 -7.53
CA VAL A 122 -12.95 -5.26 -7.59
C VAL A 122 -12.25 -6.28 -8.50
N GLY A 123 -11.79 -5.82 -9.68
CA GLY A 123 -11.10 -6.67 -10.65
C GLY A 123 -9.79 -7.29 -10.13
N LEU A 124 -9.13 -6.66 -9.15
CA LEU A 124 -7.91 -7.19 -8.54
C LEU A 124 -8.14 -8.50 -7.76
N GLY A 125 -9.35 -8.72 -7.25
CA GLY A 125 -9.74 -9.95 -6.53
C GLY A 125 -10.61 -10.88 -7.35
N GLU A 126 -10.80 -10.65 -8.66
CA GLU A 126 -11.68 -11.43 -9.53
C GLU A 126 -10.90 -12.43 -10.38
N VAL A 127 -11.35 -13.68 -10.42
CA VAL A 127 -10.83 -14.74 -11.27
C VAL A 127 -11.99 -15.35 -12.06
N ASP A 128 -11.91 -15.33 -13.39
CA ASP A 128 -12.93 -15.87 -14.30
C ASP A 128 -14.36 -15.38 -14.01
N GLY A 129 -14.51 -14.12 -13.59
CA GLY A 129 -15.80 -13.50 -13.27
C GLY A 129 -16.31 -13.80 -11.86
N VAL A 130 -15.54 -14.48 -11.02
CA VAL A 130 -15.84 -14.78 -9.63
C VAL A 130 -14.94 -13.97 -8.71
N VAL A 131 -15.52 -13.23 -7.77
CA VAL A 131 -14.78 -12.42 -6.78
C VAL A 131 -14.38 -13.28 -5.59
N TYR A 132 -13.09 -13.32 -5.26
CA TYR A 132 -12.50 -14.05 -4.13
C TYR A 132 -11.88 -13.11 -3.10
N GLY A 133 -11.38 -11.95 -3.52
CA GLY A 133 -10.70 -10.99 -2.64
C GLY A 133 -11.50 -9.72 -2.43
N GLY A 134 -11.56 -9.23 -1.19
CA GLY A 134 -12.13 -7.94 -0.83
C GLY A 134 -11.05 -6.90 -0.55
N ALA A 135 -11.20 -5.69 -1.10
CA ALA A 135 -10.28 -4.61 -0.86
C ALA A 135 -10.47 -4.02 0.55
N ALA A 136 -9.48 -4.15 1.42
CA ALA A 136 -9.52 -3.66 2.80
C ALA A 136 -9.02 -2.21 2.93
N SER A 137 -7.95 -1.87 2.21
CA SER A 137 -7.36 -0.54 2.25
C SER A 137 -6.67 -0.18 0.93
N VAL A 138 -6.35 1.11 0.76
CA VAL A 138 -5.55 1.64 -0.36
C VAL A 138 -4.43 2.52 0.19
N ASN A 139 -3.32 2.56 -0.53
CA ASN A 139 -2.21 3.48 -0.31
C ASN A 139 -1.93 4.28 -1.57
N LEU A 140 -1.52 5.52 -1.43
CA LEU A 140 -0.98 6.33 -2.51
C LEU A 140 0.55 6.21 -2.50
N LYS A 141 1.15 5.77 -3.62
CA LYS A 141 2.60 5.51 -3.73
C LYS A 141 3.38 6.61 -4.49
N SER A 142 2.73 7.35 -5.38
CA SER A 142 3.38 8.40 -6.20
C SER A 142 3.74 9.66 -5.40
N LEU A 143 4.43 9.50 -4.27
CA LEU A 143 4.75 10.56 -3.33
C LEU A 143 6.27 10.67 -3.10
N VAL A 144 6.76 11.91 -2.98
CA VAL A 144 8.11 12.19 -2.49
C VAL A 144 7.99 13.08 -1.25
N TRP A 145 8.39 12.54 -0.12
CA TRP A 145 8.36 13.21 1.18
C TRP A 145 9.55 14.13 1.34
N TYR A 146 9.34 15.32 1.93
CA TYR A 146 10.38 16.29 2.20
C TYR A 146 10.00 17.20 3.38
N GLN A 147 10.96 17.95 3.89
CA GLN A 147 10.74 18.96 4.93
C GLN A 147 10.75 20.37 4.32
N PRO A 148 9.62 21.09 4.24
CA PRO A 148 9.54 22.42 3.63
C PRO A 148 10.50 23.45 4.24
N ASP A 149 10.65 23.43 5.57
CA ASP A 149 11.53 24.36 6.28
C ASP A 149 13.02 24.14 5.92
N GLU A 150 13.43 22.88 5.72
CA GLU A 150 14.79 22.53 5.30
C GLU A 150 15.05 22.96 3.85
N PHE A 151 14.06 22.82 2.97
CA PHE A 151 14.12 23.33 1.59
C PHE A 151 14.22 24.84 1.59
N ALA A 152 13.33 25.54 2.31
CA ALA A 152 13.31 27.01 2.38
C ALA A 152 14.62 27.57 2.96
N ALA A 153 15.18 26.94 4.00
CA ALA A 153 16.43 27.40 4.64
C ALA A 153 17.65 27.37 3.69
N ARG A 154 17.58 26.53 2.62
CA ARG A 154 18.68 26.36 1.64
C ARG A 154 18.33 26.94 0.27
N GLY A 155 17.12 27.46 0.10
CA GLY A 155 16.65 27.99 -1.18
C GLY A 155 16.39 26.91 -2.23
N TYR A 156 16.12 25.68 -1.80
CA TYR A 156 15.70 24.60 -2.70
C TYR A 156 14.25 24.80 -3.14
N THR A 157 13.99 24.45 -4.40
CA THR A 157 12.64 24.51 -4.99
C THR A 157 12.12 23.09 -5.16
N VAL A 158 10.86 22.87 -4.84
CA VAL A 158 10.18 21.59 -5.08
C VAL A 158 10.15 21.32 -6.60
N PRO A 159 10.69 20.18 -7.07
CA PRO A 159 10.74 19.85 -8.47
C PRO A 159 9.37 19.40 -9.00
N GLU A 160 9.00 19.82 -10.21
CA GLU A 160 7.79 19.37 -10.92
C GLU A 160 8.11 18.27 -11.95
N THR A 161 9.34 18.27 -12.47
CA THR A 161 9.81 17.33 -13.49
C THR A 161 10.98 16.49 -12.99
N TRP A 162 11.19 15.33 -13.64
CA TRP A 162 12.34 14.46 -13.35
C TRP A 162 13.67 15.19 -13.51
N ASP A 163 13.83 15.97 -14.58
CA ASP A 163 15.05 16.73 -14.83
C ASP A 163 15.31 17.77 -13.74
N GLU A 164 14.26 18.41 -13.23
CA GLU A 164 14.37 19.34 -12.09
C GLU A 164 14.73 18.60 -10.79
N MET A 165 14.21 17.40 -10.56
CA MET A 165 14.55 16.57 -9.40
C MET A 165 16.03 16.16 -9.46
N ILE A 166 16.53 15.76 -10.62
CA ILE A 166 17.94 15.42 -10.79
C ILE A 166 18.83 16.67 -10.62
N ALA A 167 18.43 17.81 -11.18
CA ALA A 167 19.17 19.07 -10.97
C ALA A 167 19.21 19.50 -9.50
N LEU A 168 18.12 19.32 -8.77
CA LEU A 168 18.06 19.53 -7.32
C LEU A 168 18.99 18.57 -6.57
N ALA A 169 18.97 17.27 -6.97
CA ALA A 169 19.86 16.26 -6.39
C ALA A 169 21.34 16.65 -6.58
N ASP A 170 21.72 17.06 -7.78
CA ASP A 170 23.07 17.53 -8.10
C ASP A 170 23.44 18.77 -7.26
N GLN A 171 22.52 19.71 -7.08
CA GLN A 171 22.73 20.88 -6.22
C GLN A 171 22.96 20.47 -4.77
N ILE A 172 22.14 19.56 -4.21
CA ILE A 172 22.28 19.07 -2.83
C ILE A 172 23.65 18.39 -2.63
N VAL A 173 24.11 17.59 -3.63
CA VAL A 173 25.44 16.98 -3.59
C VAL A 173 26.54 18.04 -3.67
N ALA A 174 26.41 19.06 -4.51
CA ALA A 174 27.37 20.17 -4.58
C ALA A 174 27.44 20.98 -3.27
N ASP A 175 26.34 21.05 -2.51
CA ASP A 175 26.28 21.65 -1.18
C ASP A 175 26.87 20.72 -0.08
N GLY A 176 27.34 19.52 -0.45
CA GLY A 176 28.02 18.56 0.43
C GLY A 176 27.06 17.66 1.23
N MET A 177 25.83 17.45 0.73
CA MET A 177 24.78 16.67 1.39
C MET A 177 24.24 15.56 0.47
N ASN A 178 23.39 14.68 1.00
CA ASN A 178 22.77 13.59 0.23
C ASN A 178 21.29 13.93 -0.10
N PRO A 179 20.88 13.90 -1.37
CA PRO A 179 19.48 14.20 -1.73
C PRO A 179 18.48 13.17 -1.26
N PHE A 180 18.79 11.86 -1.35
CA PHE A 180 17.79 10.81 -1.15
C PHE A 180 18.00 9.97 0.11
N CYS A 181 16.90 9.70 0.80
CA CYS A 181 16.75 8.64 1.78
C CYS A 181 16.23 7.41 1.01
N PHE A 182 16.99 6.33 0.97
CA PHE A 182 16.57 5.13 0.26
C PHE A 182 17.11 3.87 0.96
N GLY A 183 16.22 3.00 1.39
CA GLY A 183 16.51 1.69 1.96
C GLY A 183 15.44 0.71 1.52
N MET A 184 15.80 -0.48 1.06
CA MET A 184 14.87 -1.46 0.51
C MET A 184 14.97 -2.85 1.15
N TYR A 185 15.63 -2.94 2.32
CA TYR A 185 15.59 -4.17 3.09
C TYR A 185 14.21 -4.36 3.74
N SER A 186 13.62 -5.52 3.57
CA SER A 186 12.31 -5.91 4.12
C SER A 186 12.24 -7.43 4.30
N ASN A 187 13.24 -8.04 4.92
CA ASN A 187 13.33 -9.49 5.09
C ASN A 187 13.04 -10.25 3.78
N GLY A 188 12.02 -11.12 3.76
CA GLY A 188 11.61 -11.87 2.57
C GLY A 188 11.12 -11.04 1.40
N ALA A 189 10.63 -9.83 1.67
CA ALA A 189 10.12 -8.89 0.66
C ALA A 189 11.15 -7.84 0.22
N SER A 190 12.44 -8.00 0.56
CA SER A 190 13.49 -7.02 0.19
C SER A 190 13.52 -6.76 -1.31
N GLY A 191 13.53 -5.49 -1.70
CA GLY A 191 13.56 -5.04 -3.10
C GLY A 191 12.30 -4.33 -3.58
N TRP A 192 11.15 -4.49 -2.92
CA TRP A 192 9.89 -3.90 -3.34
C TRP A 192 9.92 -2.35 -3.46
N LEU A 193 10.73 -1.65 -2.68
CA LEU A 193 10.84 -0.19 -2.84
C LEU A 193 11.46 0.23 -4.17
N ALA A 194 12.36 -0.59 -4.69
CA ALA A 194 12.98 -0.31 -5.97
C ALA A 194 12.02 -0.59 -7.13
N THR A 195 11.16 -1.62 -7.00
CA THR A 195 10.08 -1.83 -8.00
C THR A 195 9.12 -0.66 -8.00
N ASP A 196 8.76 -0.13 -6.84
CA ASP A 196 7.93 1.08 -6.69
C ASP A 196 8.47 2.29 -7.46
N TRP A 197 9.79 2.54 -7.40
CA TRP A 197 10.41 3.59 -8.19
C TRP A 197 10.29 3.33 -9.68
N MET A 198 10.54 2.09 -10.10
CA MET A 198 10.46 1.69 -11.49
C MET A 198 9.03 1.78 -12.02
N GLU A 199 8.06 1.44 -11.22
CA GLU A 199 6.63 1.51 -11.52
C GLU A 199 6.14 2.95 -11.69
N ASP A 200 6.54 3.85 -10.81
CA ASP A 200 6.27 5.28 -10.98
C ASP A 200 6.87 5.83 -12.28
N ILE A 201 8.09 5.40 -12.63
CA ILE A 201 8.74 5.78 -13.88
C ILE A 201 7.98 5.21 -15.08
N MET A 202 7.56 3.94 -15.03
CA MET A 202 6.78 3.29 -16.09
C MET A 202 5.47 4.02 -16.36
N LEU A 203 4.74 4.47 -15.34
CA LEU A 203 3.52 5.26 -15.49
C LEU A 203 3.74 6.63 -16.17
N ARG A 204 4.98 7.10 -16.24
CA ARG A 204 5.36 8.42 -16.77
C ARG A 204 6.24 8.34 -18.01
N THR A 205 6.34 7.16 -18.61
CA THR A 205 7.11 6.89 -19.83
C THR A 205 6.30 6.03 -20.80
N GLY A 206 6.80 5.83 -22.02
CA GLY A 206 6.11 5.05 -23.04
C GLY A 206 4.71 5.61 -23.36
N ASN A 207 3.67 4.80 -23.21
CA ASN A 207 2.26 5.18 -23.34
C ASN A 207 1.56 5.31 -21.98
N GLY A 208 2.30 5.51 -20.89
CA GLY A 208 1.75 5.66 -19.55
C GLY A 208 1.05 4.39 -19.05
N THR A 209 -0.23 4.53 -18.64
CA THR A 209 -1.02 3.41 -18.10
C THR A 209 -1.19 2.24 -19.07
N GLU A 210 -1.22 2.48 -20.39
CA GLU A 210 -1.31 1.41 -21.39
C GLU A 210 -0.06 0.52 -21.39
N SER A 211 1.14 1.13 -21.43
CA SER A 211 2.38 0.37 -21.33
C SER A 211 2.53 -0.33 -19.99
N TYR A 212 2.04 0.30 -18.91
CA TYR A 212 2.03 -0.29 -17.58
C TYR A 212 1.18 -1.56 -17.51
N ASP A 213 -0.05 -1.51 -18.02
CA ASP A 213 -0.97 -2.65 -18.02
C ASP A 213 -0.42 -3.83 -18.84
N GLN A 214 0.16 -3.53 -20.01
CA GLN A 214 0.82 -4.53 -20.86
C GLN A 214 2.06 -5.15 -20.20
N TRP A 215 2.79 -4.37 -19.41
CA TRP A 215 3.95 -4.85 -18.65
C TRP A 215 3.55 -5.79 -17.52
N VAL A 216 2.51 -5.45 -16.78
CA VAL A 216 1.95 -6.29 -15.70
C VAL A 216 1.49 -7.65 -16.20
N THR A 217 1.03 -7.76 -17.46
CA THR A 217 0.53 -9.00 -18.08
C THR A 217 1.56 -9.71 -18.96
N ASN A 218 2.81 -9.20 -19.04
CA ASN A 218 3.86 -9.69 -19.95
C ASN A 218 3.53 -9.54 -21.45
N GLU A 219 2.53 -8.75 -21.82
CA GLU A 219 2.33 -8.33 -23.21
C GLU A 219 3.44 -7.37 -23.65
N LEU A 220 3.93 -6.52 -22.75
CA LEU A 220 5.18 -5.79 -22.86
C LEU A 220 6.26 -6.53 -22.07
N ALA A 221 7.26 -7.05 -22.76
CA ALA A 221 8.32 -7.84 -22.14
C ALA A 221 9.16 -7.01 -21.14
N MET A 222 9.69 -7.66 -20.10
CA MET A 222 10.65 -7.04 -19.16
C MET A 222 11.87 -6.45 -19.87
N THR A 223 12.26 -7.03 -21.01
CA THR A 223 13.41 -6.59 -21.82
C THR A 223 13.07 -5.50 -22.84
N ASP A 224 11.82 -5.01 -22.86
CA ASP A 224 11.42 -3.92 -23.75
C ASP A 224 12.22 -2.63 -23.46
N PRO A 225 12.56 -1.82 -24.49
CA PRO A 225 13.27 -0.55 -24.29
C PRO A 225 12.61 0.43 -23.31
N ILE A 226 11.27 0.42 -23.19
CA ILE A 226 10.54 1.26 -22.22
C ILE A 226 10.87 0.82 -20.79
N VAL A 227 10.79 -0.47 -20.52
CA VAL A 227 11.10 -1.06 -19.21
C VAL A 227 12.59 -0.89 -18.87
N LYS A 228 13.47 -1.11 -19.86
CA LYS A 228 14.91 -0.86 -19.71
C LYS A 228 15.21 0.61 -19.38
N ASN A 229 14.49 1.55 -20.00
CA ASN A 229 14.63 2.97 -19.67
C ASN A 229 14.25 3.23 -18.21
N ALA A 230 13.13 2.66 -17.72
CA ALA A 230 12.73 2.81 -16.34
C ALA A 230 13.78 2.27 -15.36
N ALA A 231 14.30 1.06 -15.60
CA ALA A 231 15.37 0.47 -14.80
C ALA A 231 16.68 1.32 -14.85
N THR A 232 16.97 1.95 -15.97
CA THR A 232 18.15 2.82 -16.13
C THR A 232 18.00 4.10 -15.32
N LEU A 233 16.83 4.74 -15.33
CA LEU A 233 16.55 5.93 -14.52
C LEU A 233 16.60 5.62 -13.01
N LEU A 234 16.04 4.48 -12.59
CA LEU A 234 16.19 4.00 -11.22
C LEU A 234 17.66 3.78 -10.85
N SER A 235 18.42 3.12 -11.74
CA SER A 235 19.83 2.86 -11.53
C SER A 235 20.65 4.16 -11.38
N GLN A 236 20.26 5.25 -12.06
CA GLN A 236 20.85 6.57 -11.86
C GLN A 236 20.69 7.06 -10.40
N ILE A 237 19.50 6.90 -9.83
CA ILE A 237 19.27 7.28 -8.41
C ILE A 237 20.15 6.45 -7.48
N MET A 238 20.23 5.14 -7.70
CA MET A 238 20.96 4.22 -6.82
C MET A 238 22.48 4.39 -6.85
N HIS A 239 23.04 4.70 -8.02
CA HIS A 239 24.48 4.58 -8.24
C HIS A 239 25.21 5.91 -8.50
N THR A 240 24.49 7.04 -8.63
CA THR A 240 25.17 8.32 -8.70
C THR A 240 25.82 8.61 -7.32
N GLU A 241 27.10 8.94 -7.35
CA GLU A 241 27.88 9.14 -6.13
C GLU A 241 27.24 10.22 -5.24
N ASN A 242 27.10 9.91 -3.96
CA ASN A 242 26.48 10.75 -2.94
C ASN A 242 24.97 11.06 -3.14
N TYR A 243 24.27 10.41 -4.06
CA TYR A 243 22.83 10.61 -4.19
C TYR A 243 22.06 10.02 -3.00
N VAL A 244 22.44 8.85 -2.54
CA VAL A 244 21.78 8.19 -1.40
C VAL A 244 22.68 8.22 -0.18
N VAL A 245 22.12 8.56 0.97
CA VAL A 245 22.84 8.51 2.25
C VAL A 245 23.34 7.09 2.53
N GLY A 246 24.65 6.95 2.73
CA GLY A 246 25.30 5.65 2.92
C GLY A 246 25.52 4.81 1.66
N GLY A 247 25.10 5.31 0.48
CA GLY A 247 25.33 4.66 -0.82
C GLY A 247 24.58 3.35 -0.99
N THR A 248 25.06 2.52 -1.94
CA THR A 248 24.40 1.24 -2.28
C THR A 248 24.36 0.24 -1.12
N ASP A 249 25.37 0.25 -0.25
CA ASP A 249 25.39 -0.61 0.95
C ASP A 249 24.21 -0.28 1.89
N ALA A 250 23.90 1.01 2.05
CA ALA A 250 22.74 1.43 2.84
C ALA A 250 21.42 1.09 2.15
N ILE A 251 21.34 1.23 0.81
CA ILE A 251 20.13 0.85 0.06
C ILE A 251 19.73 -0.58 0.36
N VAL A 252 20.65 -1.54 0.33
CA VAL A 252 20.34 -2.97 0.48
C VAL A 252 20.25 -3.44 1.93
N SER A 253 20.79 -2.68 2.91
CA SER A 253 20.84 -3.10 4.31
C SER A 253 19.90 -2.32 5.24
N THR A 254 19.43 -1.14 4.83
CA THR A 254 18.53 -0.35 5.67
C THR A 254 17.10 -0.84 5.54
N PHE A 255 16.49 -1.17 6.68
CA PHE A 255 15.06 -1.51 6.74
C PHE A 255 14.23 -0.35 6.19
N PHE A 256 13.25 -0.65 5.34
CA PHE A 256 12.47 0.37 4.64
C PHE A 256 11.82 1.38 5.58
N GLY A 257 11.34 0.90 6.73
CA GLY A 257 10.70 1.73 7.76
C GLY A 257 11.67 2.62 8.56
N ASN A 258 12.99 2.50 8.35
CA ASN A 258 14.01 3.37 8.93
C ASN A 258 14.77 4.20 7.89
N ALA A 259 14.47 4.00 6.62
CA ALA A 259 15.19 4.70 5.54
C ALA A 259 15.05 6.22 5.59
N GLN A 260 13.94 6.72 6.15
CA GLN A 260 13.66 8.16 6.35
C GLN A 260 14.29 8.75 7.61
N ASP A 261 14.79 7.97 8.57
CA ASP A 261 15.32 8.46 9.86
C ASP A 261 16.39 9.55 9.70
N PRO A 262 17.31 9.48 8.69
CA PRO A 262 18.26 10.53 8.43
C PRO A 262 17.63 11.90 8.09
N MET A 263 16.40 11.95 7.54
CA MET A 263 15.68 13.19 7.27
C MET A 263 15.33 13.94 8.56
N PHE A 264 15.06 13.22 9.65
CA PHE A 264 14.69 13.77 10.96
C PHE A 264 15.90 14.02 11.88
N SER A 265 17.04 13.40 11.57
CA SER A 265 18.28 13.59 12.33
C SER A 265 19.16 14.69 11.71
N LYS A 266 19.92 15.41 12.55
CA LYS A 266 20.81 16.47 12.09
C LYS A 266 22.27 16.21 12.46
N ASP A 267 23.16 16.51 11.53
CA ASP A 267 24.60 16.47 11.77
C ASP A 267 25.06 17.65 12.70
N ALA A 268 26.34 17.71 12.98
CA ALA A 268 26.92 18.76 13.80
C ALA A 268 26.79 20.20 13.21
N ASN A 269 26.50 20.30 11.92
CA ASN A 269 26.29 21.56 11.21
C ASN A 269 24.81 21.93 11.12
N GLY A 270 23.92 21.05 11.63
CA GLY A 270 22.47 21.23 11.57
C GLY A 270 21.84 20.79 10.26
N ASN A 271 22.53 20.00 9.43
CA ASN A 271 22.00 19.47 8.18
C ASN A 271 21.29 18.12 8.42
N PRO A 272 20.11 17.88 7.80
CA PRO A 272 19.52 16.54 7.77
C PRO A 272 20.40 15.60 6.95
N GLY A 273 20.34 14.30 7.26
CA GLY A 273 21.13 13.30 6.53
C GLY A 273 20.68 13.08 5.09
N CYS A 274 19.40 13.36 4.79
CA CYS A 274 18.83 13.33 3.43
C CYS A 274 17.61 14.28 3.34
N PHE A 275 17.17 14.62 2.13
CA PHE A 275 16.17 15.67 1.87
C PHE A 275 14.89 15.18 1.24
N MET A 276 14.93 14.09 0.48
CA MET A 276 13.81 13.53 -0.27
C MET A 276 13.70 12.04 0.01
N HIS A 277 12.47 11.59 0.26
CA HIS A 277 12.16 10.17 0.48
C HIS A 277 10.96 9.77 -0.39
N ARG A 278 11.20 9.01 -1.47
CA ARG A 278 10.10 8.44 -2.27
C ARG A 278 9.52 7.26 -1.51
N GLN A 279 8.27 7.39 -1.07
CA GLN A 279 7.59 6.34 -0.33
C GLN A 279 6.08 6.55 -0.32
N ALA A 280 5.32 5.48 -0.13
CA ALA A 280 3.87 5.48 -0.03
C ALA A 280 3.33 6.25 1.18
N SER A 281 2.03 6.52 1.17
CA SER A 281 1.34 7.22 2.25
C SER A 281 1.49 6.52 3.60
N PHE A 282 1.56 5.19 3.65
CA PHE A 282 1.66 4.42 4.90
C PHE A 282 2.96 4.65 5.69
N ILE A 283 4.00 5.23 5.07
CA ILE A 283 5.31 5.37 5.73
C ILE A 283 5.27 6.20 7.01
N THR A 284 4.24 7.03 7.17
CA THR A 284 4.06 7.83 8.38
C THR A 284 3.92 6.99 9.65
N ALA A 285 3.46 5.73 9.55
CA ALA A 285 3.41 4.78 10.66
C ALA A 285 4.82 4.34 11.16
N PHE A 286 5.85 4.57 10.36
CA PHE A 286 7.25 4.21 10.65
C PHE A 286 8.13 5.41 10.98
N TRP A 287 7.54 6.57 11.21
CA TRP A 287 8.33 7.76 11.51
C TRP A 287 8.87 7.71 12.93
N PRO A 288 10.02 8.34 13.21
CA PRO A 288 10.57 8.36 14.55
C PRO A 288 9.59 8.91 15.57
N GLU A 289 9.65 8.41 16.80
CA GLU A 289 8.78 8.86 17.89
C GLU A 289 8.81 10.38 18.05
N GLY A 290 7.64 11.01 18.09
CA GLY A 290 7.46 12.45 18.17
C GLY A 290 7.50 13.18 16.83
N GLU A 291 7.77 12.52 15.72
CA GLU A 291 7.71 13.11 14.36
C GLU A 291 6.40 12.77 13.62
N ASN A 292 5.57 11.88 14.18
CA ASN A 292 4.28 11.44 13.63
C ASN A 292 3.11 12.40 13.98
N GLU A 293 3.37 13.65 14.30
CA GLU A 293 2.32 14.63 14.59
C GLU A 293 1.73 15.18 13.30
N PHE A 294 0.63 14.62 12.82
CA PHE A 294 -0.10 15.11 11.64
C PHE A 294 -0.55 16.56 11.75
N ALA A 295 -0.81 17.05 12.95
CA ALA A 295 -1.23 18.43 13.24
C ALA A 295 -0.05 19.39 13.43
N GLY A 296 0.95 19.32 12.60
CA GLY A 296 2.15 20.15 12.68
C GLY A 296 3.38 19.44 12.15
N SER A 297 3.13 18.41 11.32
CA SER A 297 4.20 17.66 10.68
C SER A 297 5.22 18.57 10.03
N LYS A 298 6.49 18.36 10.34
CA LYS A 298 7.62 19.03 9.69
C LYS A 298 7.78 18.58 8.24
N THR A 299 7.05 17.56 7.82
CA THR A 299 7.13 16.97 6.50
C THR A 299 5.82 17.12 5.75
N THR A 300 5.95 17.19 4.45
CA THR A 300 4.85 17.09 3.48
C THR A 300 5.36 16.34 2.25
N VAL A 301 4.57 16.30 1.19
CA VAL A 301 4.90 15.60 -0.04
C VAL A 301 4.85 16.53 -1.24
N PHE A 302 5.53 16.12 -2.31
CA PHE A 302 5.19 16.52 -3.66
C PHE A 302 4.92 15.25 -4.49
N PRO A 303 4.08 15.34 -5.54
CA PRO A 303 3.82 14.20 -6.42
C PRO A 303 5.11 13.74 -7.09
N PHE A 304 5.24 12.43 -7.35
CA PHE A 304 6.36 11.93 -8.13
C PHE A 304 6.48 12.71 -9.45
N PRO A 305 7.68 13.22 -9.81
CA PRO A 305 7.85 14.19 -10.88
C PRO A 305 7.44 13.67 -12.25
N VAL A 306 7.02 14.59 -13.12
CA VAL A 306 6.67 14.30 -14.51
C VAL A 306 7.95 13.96 -15.31
N ILE A 307 7.90 12.87 -16.10
CA ILE A 307 8.96 12.51 -17.04
C ILE A 307 8.56 12.92 -18.46
N ASP A 308 7.39 12.49 -18.91
CA ASP A 308 6.81 12.91 -20.19
C ASP A 308 5.55 13.75 -19.95
N ALA A 309 5.63 15.05 -20.21
CA ALA A 309 4.54 15.99 -20.01
C ALA A 309 3.36 15.80 -20.99
N SER A 310 3.51 14.96 -22.01
CA SER A 310 2.42 14.63 -22.95
C SER A 310 1.47 13.56 -22.38
N LEU A 311 1.88 12.82 -21.35
CA LEU A 311 1.10 11.76 -20.75
C LEU A 311 0.10 12.31 -19.71
N PRO A 312 -1.08 11.70 -19.56
CA PRO A 312 -2.00 11.98 -18.47
C PRO A 312 -1.33 11.74 -17.11
N LYS A 313 -1.72 12.51 -16.10
CA LYS A 313 -1.26 12.26 -14.73
C LYS A 313 -1.86 10.94 -14.25
N ALA A 314 -1.01 10.03 -13.81
CA ALA A 314 -1.39 8.76 -13.22
C ALA A 314 -0.90 8.69 -11.77
N ALA A 315 -1.60 7.93 -10.94
CA ALA A 315 -1.25 7.63 -9.57
C ALA A 315 -0.90 6.15 -9.42
N LEU A 316 0.30 5.88 -8.92
CA LEU A 316 0.65 4.56 -8.42
C LEU A 316 0.05 4.41 -7.02
N GLY A 317 -0.55 3.28 -6.76
CA GLY A 317 -1.05 2.91 -5.46
C GLY A 317 -0.76 1.47 -5.10
N ALA A 318 -1.11 1.14 -3.89
CA ALA A 318 -1.14 -0.21 -3.36
C ALA A 318 -2.33 -0.34 -2.41
N GLY A 319 -2.39 -1.40 -1.66
CA GLY A 319 -3.42 -1.61 -0.64
C GLY A 319 -3.38 -3.05 -0.17
N ASP A 320 -4.33 -3.37 0.70
CA ASP A 320 -4.44 -4.71 1.23
C ASP A 320 -5.76 -5.34 0.76
N MET A 321 -5.67 -6.60 0.36
CA MET A 321 -6.84 -7.41 0.00
C MET A 321 -6.94 -8.59 0.95
N TRP A 322 -8.12 -8.82 1.49
CA TRP A 322 -8.38 -10.05 2.25
C TRP A 322 -8.93 -11.17 1.36
N GLY A 323 -8.61 -12.40 1.68
CA GLY A 323 -9.24 -13.59 1.14
C GLY A 323 -9.56 -14.57 2.25
N ALA A 324 -10.72 -15.24 2.17
CA ALA A 324 -11.21 -16.17 3.17
C ALA A 324 -10.88 -17.62 2.81
N PHE A 325 -10.47 -18.42 3.82
CA PHE A 325 -10.17 -19.85 3.65
C PHE A 325 -11.30 -20.78 4.06
N ASN A 326 -12.35 -20.28 4.71
CA ASN A 326 -13.54 -21.03 5.08
C ASN A 326 -14.78 -20.13 5.12
N ASP A 327 -15.95 -20.76 5.23
CA ASP A 327 -17.26 -20.12 5.17
C ASP A 327 -18.07 -20.28 6.47
N ARG A 328 -17.38 -20.35 7.64
CA ARG A 328 -18.05 -20.39 8.95
C ARG A 328 -18.91 -19.14 9.16
N ASP A 329 -19.99 -19.24 9.92
CA ASP A 329 -20.88 -18.09 10.16
C ASP A 329 -20.11 -16.90 10.78
N ALA A 330 -19.14 -17.15 11.67
CA ALA A 330 -18.28 -16.09 12.23
C ALA A 330 -17.35 -15.46 11.16
N THR A 331 -16.81 -16.28 10.25
CA THR A 331 -15.99 -15.78 9.12
C THR A 331 -16.83 -14.89 8.19
N LYS A 332 -18.06 -15.30 7.87
CA LYS A 332 -18.99 -14.49 7.07
C LYS A 332 -19.28 -13.13 7.70
N ALA A 333 -19.58 -13.10 9.00
CA ALA A 333 -19.84 -11.85 9.72
C ALA A 333 -18.63 -10.91 9.72
N VAL A 334 -17.41 -11.43 9.86
CA VAL A 334 -16.18 -10.64 9.79
C VAL A 334 -15.93 -10.13 8.37
N ALA A 335 -16.20 -10.95 7.34
CA ALA A 335 -16.07 -10.55 5.93
C ALA A 335 -17.00 -9.37 5.59
N GLU A 336 -18.28 -9.44 6.01
CA GLU A 336 -19.24 -8.36 5.82
C GLU A 336 -18.79 -7.08 6.54
N TYR A 337 -18.32 -7.20 7.79
CA TYR A 337 -17.82 -6.05 8.55
C TYR A 337 -16.61 -5.38 7.90
N MET A 338 -15.63 -6.16 7.41
CA MET A 338 -14.44 -5.61 6.73
C MET A 338 -14.76 -4.83 5.44
N LEU A 339 -15.94 -5.03 4.86
CA LEU A 339 -16.41 -4.27 3.68
C LEU A 339 -17.22 -3.03 4.07
N SER A 340 -17.53 -2.82 5.34
CA SER A 340 -18.32 -1.68 5.80
C SER A 340 -17.51 -0.39 5.92
N VAL A 341 -18.20 0.75 5.89
CA VAL A 341 -17.60 2.06 6.19
C VAL A 341 -17.16 2.14 7.65
N GLU A 342 -17.91 1.51 8.55
CA GLU A 342 -17.65 1.49 9.98
C GLU A 342 -16.29 0.85 10.32
N PHE A 343 -15.90 -0.21 9.62
CA PHE A 343 -14.60 -0.83 9.79
C PHE A 343 -13.46 0.17 9.59
N PHE A 344 -13.55 1.00 8.54
CA PHE A 344 -12.48 1.94 8.24
C PHE A 344 -12.56 3.23 9.06
N ASP A 345 -13.73 3.62 9.58
CA ASP A 345 -13.89 4.85 10.37
C ASP A 345 -13.02 4.84 11.64
N SER A 346 -12.89 3.70 12.32
CA SER A 346 -12.03 3.57 13.50
C SER A 346 -10.55 3.75 13.18
N ILE A 347 -10.10 3.24 12.03
CA ILE A 347 -8.73 3.40 11.52
C ILE A 347 -8.48 4.86 11.14
N ALA A 348 -9.39 5.45 10.34
CA ALA A 348 -9.24 6.80 9.80
C ALA A 348 -9.26 7.89 10.88
N ALA A 349 -9.98 7.67 11.98
CA ALA A 349 -10.05 8.59 13.10
C ALA A 349 -8.79 8.60 13.99
N SER A 350 -7.97 7.56 13.89
CA SER A 350 -6.73 7.47 14.69
C SER A 350 -5.71 8.52 14.23
N PRO A 351 -4.99 9.19 15.16
CA PRO A 351 -3.87 10.05 14.80
C PRO A 351 -2.71 9.29 14.15
N ASP A 352 -2.64 7.99 14.34
CA ASP A 352 -1.62 7.11 13.75
C ASP A 352 -2.07 6.46 12.43
N ASN A 353 -3.21 6.88 11.87
CA ASN A 353 -3.69 6.36 10.59
C ASN A 353 -2.69 6.63 9.47
N SER A 354 -2.34 5.58 8.75
CA SER A 354 -1.43 5.60 7.61
C SER A 354 -2.08 5.10 6.31
N ARG A 355 -3.36 4.72 6.34
CA ARG A 355 -4.09 4.05 5.26
C ARG A 355 -5.24 4.89 4.72
N LEU A 356 -5.66 4.57 3.50
CA LEU A 356 -6.84 5.15 2.84
C LEU A 356 -7.92 4.07 2.67
N SER A 357 -9.18 4.47 2.72
CA SER A 357 -10.30 3.55 2.48
C SER A 357 -10.36 3.16 1.02
N ALA A 358 -10.63 1.88 0.77
CA ALA A 358 -10.93 1.35 -0.56
C ALA A 358 -12.39 1.61 -0.98
N HIS A 359 -13.28 1.94 -0.03
CA HIS A 359 -14.70 2.16 -0.27
C HIS A 359 -14.94 3.48 -1.01
N ALA A 360 -15.57 3.44 -2.17
CA ALA A 360 -15.72 4.61 -3.07
C ALA A 360 -16.53 5.76 -2.47
N SER A 361 -17.45 5.47 -1.54
CA SER A 361 -18.26 6.49 -0.87
C SER A 361 -17.69 6.94 0.48
N TYR A 362 -16.48 6.48 0.86
CA TYR A 362 -15.86 6.90 2.12
C TYR A 362 -15.61 8.42 2.12
N PRO A 363 -16.14 9.17 3.11
CA PRO A 363 -16.01 10.62 3.09
C PRO A 363 -14.57 11.06 3.41
N ALA A 364 -13.90 11.73 2.48
CA ALA A 364 -12.55 12.25 2.72
C ALA A 364 -12.47 13.16 3.96
N ALA A 365 -13.59 13.79 4.37
CA ALA A 365 -13.65 14.60 5.57
C ALA A 365 -13.44 13.81 6.88
N ASN A 366 -13.62 12.48 6.87
CA ASN A 366 -13.45 11.63 8.04
C ASN A 366 -11.98 11.36 8.37
N TYR A 367 -11.06 11.55 7.41
CA TYR A 367 -9.63 11.45 7.72
C TYR A 367 -9.21 12.53 8.74
N ASN A 368 -8.38 12.16 9.69
CA ASN A 368 -7.96 12.99 10.81
C ASN A 368 -6.99 14.13 10.45
N SER A 369 -6.34 14.09 9.27
CA SER A 369 -5.41 15.12 8.83
C SER A 369 -5.76 15.65 7.44
N ASP A 370 -5.39 16.90 7.18
CA ASP A 370 -5.61 17.53 5.87
C ASP A 370 -4.80 16.84 4.77
N LEU A 371 -3.63 16.29 5.10
CA LEU A 371 -2.81 15.54 4.16
C LEU A 371 -3.50 14.25 3.70
N TYR A 372 -4.10 13.48 4.64
CA TYR A 372 -4.83 12.25 4.28
C TYR A 372 -6.16 12.53 3.57
N LYS A 373 -6.82 13.68 3.86
CA LYS A 373 -7.95 14.17 3.06
C LYS A 373 -7.54 14.42 1.61
N GLU A 374 -6.38 15.03 1.40
CA GLU A 374 -5.81 15.27 0.06
C GLU A 374 -5.47 13.94 -0.64
N PHE A 375 -4.82 13.00 0.05
CA PHE A 375 -4.50 11.68 -0.49
C PHE A 375 -5.77 10.91 -0.89
N GLY A 376 -6.80 10.90 -0.05
CA GLY A 376 -8.10 10.29 -0.35
C GLY A 376 -8.74 10.89 -1.60
N GLN A 377 -8.66 12.22 -1.77
CA GLN A 377 -9.17 12.89 -2.95
C GLN A 377 -8.36 12.51 -4.21
N ILE A 378 -7.02 12.47 -4.13
CA ILE A 378 -6.15 12.07 -5.26
C ILE A 378 -6.48 10.64 -5.71
N VAL A 379 -6.63 9.70 -4.78
CA VAL A 379 -6.97 8.30 -5.10
C VAL A 379 -8.36 8.22 -5.72
N SER A 380 -9.36 8.90 -5.15
CA SER A 380 -10.73 8.93 -5.68
C SER A 380 -10.78 9.50 -7.11
N ASP A 381 -10.08 10.60 -7.37
CA ASP A 381 -10.01 11.23 -8.69
C ASP A 381 -9.30 10.33 -9.70
N ALA A 382 -8.19 9.70 -9.30
CA ALA A 382 -7.42 8.80 -10.16
C ALA A 382 -8.22 7.53 -10.52
N LEU A 383 -8.92 6.91 -9.55
CA LEU A 383 -9.80 5.77 -9.80
C LEU A 383 -10.95 6.15 -10.76
N SER A 384 -11.58 7.30 -10.53
CA SER A 384 -12.68 7.80 -11.37
C SER A 384 -12.23 8.11 -12.81
N ALA A 385 -10.99 8.56 -12.98
CA ALA A 385 -10.38 8.87 -14.28
C ALA A 385 -9.73 7.65 -14.97
N ASN A 386 -9.79 6.46 -14.37
CA ASN A 386 -9.06 5.26 -14.80
C ASN A 386 -7.53 5.50 -14.91
N ALA A 387 -7.00 6.34 -14.04
CA ALA A 387 -5.59 6.73 -13.98
C ALA A 387 -4.86 6.21 -12.75
N PHE A 388 -5.53 5.45 -11.89
CA PHE A 388 -4.93 4.71 -10.78
C PHE A 388 -4.41 3.37 -11.29
N ARG A 389 -3.17 3.00 -10.88
CA ARG A 389 -2.65 1.65 -11.09
C ARG A 389 -2.07 1.14 -9.78
N PHE A 390 -2.40 -0.11 -9.50
CA PHE A 390 -1.81 -0.83 -8.38
C PHE A 390 -0.36 -1.18 -8.73
N ASP A 391 0.47 -1.37 -7.70
CA ASP A 391 1.84 -1.84 -7.77
C ASP A 391 2.00 -3.03 -8.72
N ALA A 392 2.87 -2.91 -9.73
CA ALA A 392 3.01 -3.94 -10.76
C ALA A 392 3.58 -5.23 -10.19
N SER A 393 4.57 -5.14 -9.29
CA SER A 393 5.19 -6.32 -8.69
C SER A 393 4.20 -7.10 -7.83
N ASP A 394 3.23 -6.42 -7.20
CA ASP A 394 2.17 -7.02 -6.41
C ASP A 394 1.04 -7.63 -7.28
N LEU A 395 0.90 -7.17 -8.53
CA LEU A 395 -0.07 -7.68 -9.51
C LEU A 395 0.44 -8.89 -10.30
N MET A 396 1.76 -8.97 -10.51
CA MET A 396 2.40 -10.05 -11.26
C MET A 396 2.25 -11.39 -10.53
N PRO A 397 2.38 -12.54 -11.25
CA PRO A 397 2.47 -13.84 -10.58
C PRO A 397 3.53 -13.81 -9.46
N PRO A 398 3.29 -14.47 -8.31
CA PRO A 398 4.17 -14.38 -7.14
C PRO A 398 5.64 -14.72 -7.43
N GLU A 399 5.89 -15.70 -8.31
CA GLU A 399 7.25 -16.08 -8.75
C GLU A 399 7.95 -15.01 -9.57
N VAL A 400 7.19 -14.12 -10.21
CA VAL A 400 7.73 -13.00 -10.98
C VAL A 400 7.90 -11.78 -10.08
N GLY A 401 6.82 -11.27 -9.51
CA GLY A 401 6.81 -10.03 -8.74
C GLY A 401 7.61 -10.15 -7.44
N ALA A 402 7.07 -10.89 -6.48
CA ALA A 402 7.72 -11.10 -5.18
C ALA A 402 8.96 -11.99 -5.26
N GLY A 403 8.99 -12.94 -6.20
CA GLY A 403 10.10 -13.89 -6.34
C GLY A 403 11.31 -13.31 -7.06
N SER A 404 11.15 -12.96 -8.33
CA SER A 404 12.26 -12.55 -9.21
C SER A 404 12.48 -11.04 -9.22
N PHE A 405 11.44 -10.24 -9.41
CA PHE A 405 11.59 -8.81 -9.62
C PHE A 405 12.19 -8.12 -8.37
N TRP A 406 11.66 -8.36 -7.19
CA TRP A 406 12.23 -7.81 -5.95
C TRP A 406 13.71 -8.21 -5.78
N LYS A 407 14.02 -9.50 -5.99
CA LYS A 407 15.37 -10.02 -5.88
C LYS A 407 16.34 -9.36 -6.88
N GLU A 408 15.92 -9.20 -8.13
CA GLU A 408 16.78 -8.61 -9.15
C GLU A 408 17.00 -7.11 -8.94
N MET A 409 16.09 -6.42 -8.28
CA MET A 409 16.30 -5.03 -7.85
C MET A 409 17.34 -4.94 -6.72
N MET A 410 17.34 -5.89 -5.78
CA MET A 410 18.44 -6.01 -4.79
C MET A 410 19.79 -6.27 -5.50
N ASN A 411 19.81 -7.20 -6.45
CA ASN A 411 21.01 -7.49 -7.23
C ASN A 411 21.49 -6.28 -8.06
N LEU A 412 20.57 -5.53 -8.67
CA LEU A 412 20.90 -4.32 -9.44
C LEU A 412 21.62 -3.29 -8.56
N ALA A 413 21.16 -3.08 -7.32
CA ALA A 413 21.81 -2.15 -6.41
C ALA A 413 23.24 -2.59 -6.04
N VAL A 414 23.50 -3.88 -5.93
CA VAL A 414 24.82 -4.44 -5.57
C VAL A 414 25.76 -4.47 -6.77
N GLU A 415 25.27 -4.96 -7.92
CA GLU A 415 26.10 -5.22 -9.12
C GLU A 415 26.37 -3.96 -9.95
N GLY A 416 25.56 -2.91 -9.75
CA GLY A 416 25.76 -1.62 -10.42
C GLY A 416 25.05 -1.48 -11.78
N PRO A 417 25.21 -0.31 -12.44
CA PRO A 417 24.45 0.06 -13.64
C PRO A 417 24.59 -0.90 -14.82
N GLY A 418 25.70 -1.62 -14.88
CA GLY A 418 25.95 -2.63 -15.93
C GLY A 418 25.08 -3.87 -15.83
N TYR A 419 24.38 -4.04 -14.72
CA TYR A 419 23.54 -5.22 -14.44
C TYR A 419 22.10 -5.09 -14.96
N VAL A 420 21.67 -3.92 -15.40
CA VAL A 420 20.28 -3.66 -15.85
C VAL A 420 19.77 -4.72 -16.82
N ASP A 421 20.49 -4.99 -17.92
CA ASP A 421 20.05 -5.98 -18.91
C ASP A 421 19.95 -7.39 -18.31
N THR A 422 20.88 -7.75 -17.43
CA THR A 422 20.88 -9.06 -16.78
C THR A 422 19.70 -9.20 -15.81
N ALA A 423 19.40 -8.16 -15.03
CA ALA A 423 18.26 -8.14 -14.13
C ALA A 423 16.94 -8.36 -14.90
N LEU A 424 16.72 -7.55 -15.94
CA LEU A 424 15.52 -7.65 -16.76
C LEU A 424 15.38 -9.00 -17.49
N ASP A 425 16.47 -9.55 -17.99
CA ASP A 425 16.51 -10.89 -18.58
C ASP A 425 16.17 -11.99 -17.57
N ASN A 426 16.61 -11.87 -16.32
CA ASN A 426 16.31 -12.84 -15.27
C ASN A 426 14.84 -12.78 -14.87
N ILE A 427 14.29 -11.57 -14.72
CA ILE A 427 12.85 -11.38 -14.42
C ILE A 427 12.02 -11.94 -15.58
N GLN A 428 12.39 -11.64 -16.85
CA GLN A 428 11.67 -12.18 -18.01
C GLN A 428 11.60 -13.70 -18.02
N LYS A 429 12.66 -14.39 -17.59
CA LYS A 429 12.72 -15.85 -17.55
C LYS A 429 11.89 -16.48 -16.44
N SER A 430 11.47 -15.72 -15.44
CA SER A 430 10.63 -16.23 -14.34
C SER A 430 9.14 -16.25 -14.66
N TRP A 431 8.73 -15.64 -15.77
CA TRP A 431 7.34 -15.73 -16.23
C TRP A 431 6.98 -17.19 -16.58
N PRO A 432 5.79 -17.66 -16.14
CA PRO A 432 5.31 -19.03 -16.38
C PRO A 432 5.08 -19.35 -17.85
#